data_80794446270c8f4808f9fc96c24bc96b
#
_entry.id   80794446270c8f4808f9fc96c24bc96b
#
_cell.length_a   1.000
_cell.length_b   1.000
_cell.length_c   1.000
_cell.angle_alpha   90.00
_cell.angle_beta   90.00
_cell.angle_gamma   90.00
#
_symmetry.space_group_name_H-M   'P 1'
#
loop_
_entity.id
_entity.type
_entity.pdbx_description
1 polymer ?
#
loop_
_entity_poly.entity_id
_entity_poly.type
_entity_poly.pdbx_seq_one_letter_code
_entity_poly.pdbx_strand_id
1 'polypeptide(L)'
;MGLAVLAGFAGYTAIEKVQDLVPVVVATQTIEPHQQITQNMVKTVEVPALGRADNVVDDPSLVVGGYSTSRIFANQTIIQPMVAKQFDETGASGLALSIPKEDLRAISFPTDNANCVNGQVKKGDRVDIIVTLHSDVVGGGANTPITKTILQNVEVFGTSGGGNGSDDGQANITSIALLLNLNQAEIVKHAYTVGDVSYALAPGNSVTAKTNGYTNTTLLNKFGFVVKKQGQQ
;
A
#
# COMPACT_ATOMS: atom_id res chain seq x y z
N MET A 1 -15.23 40.37 -57.13
CA MET A 1 -15.43 38.91 -57.15
C MET A 1 -14.37 38.15 -56.29
N GLY A 2 -13.18 38.63 -56.05
CA GLY A 2 -12.14 37.93 -55.28
C GLY A 2 -12.44 37.70 -53.77
N LEU A 3 -13.16 38.62 -53.11
CA LEU A 3 -13.48 38.53 -51.68
C LEU A 3 -14.51 37.41 -51.35
N ALA A 4 -15.44 37.15 -52.24
CA ALA A 4 -16.44 36.09 -52.04
C ALA A 4 -15.83 34.67 -52.19
N VAL A 5 -14.84 34.52 -53.08
CA VAL A 5 -14.11 33.25 -53.25
C VAL A 5 -13.22 32.93 -52.05
N LEU A 6 -12.54 33.94 -51.46
CA LEU A 6 -11.74 33.78 -50.26
C LEU A 6 -12.59 33.44 -49.00
N ALA A 7 -13.78 34.05 -48.84
CA ALA A 7 -14.69 33.75 -47.78
C ALA A 7 -15.27 32.32 -47.88
N GLY A 8 -15.58 31.89 -49.13
CA GLY A 8 -16.07 30.53 -49.41
C GLY A 8 -14.98 29.46 -49.13
N PHE A 9 -13.75 29.73 -49.49
CA PHE A 9 -12.61 28.82 -49.22
C PHE A 9 -12.28 28.72 -47.72
N ALA A 10 -12.30 29.84 -47.00
CA ALA A 10 -12.11 29.84 -45.55
C ALA A 10 -13.26 29.13 -44.79
N GLY A 11 -14.50 29.28 -45.28
CA GLY A 11 -15.65 28.55 -44.75
C GLY A 11 -15.58 27.04 -45.02
N TYR A 12 -15.11 26.66 -46.22
CA TYR A 12 -14.97 25.24 -46.58
C TYR A 12 -13.88 24.55 -45.72
N THR A 13 -12.71 25.16 -45.55
CA THR A 13 -11.65 24.59 -44.69
C THR A 13 -11.98 24.55 -43.20
N ALA A 14 -12.88 25.46 -42.72
CA ALA A 14 -13.39 25.43 -41.38
C ALA A 14 -14.37 24.26 -41.17
N ILE A 15 -15.20 23.95 -42.19
CA ILE A 15 -16.14 22.84 -42.14
C ILE A 15 -15.40 21.48 -42.21
N GLU A 16 -14.34 21.35 -43.03
CA GLU A 16 -13.53 20.12 -43.07
C GLU A 16 -12.89 19.81 -41.73
N LYS A 17 -12.37 20.81 -40.99
CA LYS A 17 -11.78 20.65 -39.68
C LYS A 17 -12.81 20.22 -38.59
N VAL A 18 -14.09 20.53 -38.78
CA VAL A 18 -15.16 20.08 -37.88
C VAL A 18 -15.57 18.64 -38.19
N GLN A 19 -15.19 18.09 -39.32
CA GLN A 19 -15.50 16.72 -39.77
C GLN A 19 -14.41 15.70 -39.41
N ASP A 20 -13.24 16.15 -38.92
CA ASP A 20 -12.22 15.24 -38.37
C ASP A 20 -12.75 14.61 -37.06
N LEU A 21 -13.32 13.43 -37.19
CA LEU A 21 -13.80 12.62 -36.08
C LEU A 21 -12.64 11.80 -35.52
N VAL A 22 -12.56 11.76 -34.21
CA VAL A 22 -11.55 10.97 -33.49
C VAL A 22 -12.24 10.05 -32.50
N PRO A 23 -11.74 8.82 -32.31
CA PRO A 23 -12.29 7.89 -31.34
C PRO A 23 -12.02 8.39 -29.92
N VAL A 24 -12.99 8.21 -29.04
CA VAL A 24 -12.87 8.41 -27.60
C VAL A 24 -13.60 7.29 -26.87
N VAL A 25 -13.07 6.88 -25.71
CA VAL A 25 -13.70 5.89 -24.86
C VAL A 25 -14.68 6.57 -23.92
N VAL A 26 -15.92 6.08 -23.89
CA VAL A 26 -16.97 6.55 -22.99
C VAL A 26 -17.51 5.40 -22.16
N ALA A 27 -17.96 5.70 -20.93
CA ALA A 27 -18.62 4.73 -20.07
C ALA A 27 -20.03 4.42 -20.61
N THR A 28 -20.41 3.14 -20.65
CA THR A 28 -21.77 2.70 -21.03
C THR A 28 -22.76 2.80 -19.87
N GLN A 29 -22.25 2.74 -18.66
CA GLN A 29 -22.98 2.81 -17.39
C GLN A 29 -22.18 3.59 -16.36
N THR A 30 -22.77 3.94 -15.23
CA THR A 30 -22.03 4.53 -14.11
C THR A 30 -21.05 3.50 -13.54
N ILE A 31 -19.79 3.90 -13.42
CA ILE A 31 -18.71 3.12 -12.82
C ILE A 31 -18.39 3.76 -11.47
N GLU A 32 -18.51 2.98 -10.40
CA GLU A 32 -18.25 3.47 -9.05
C GLU A 32 -16.73 3.62 -8.78
N PRO A 33 -16.32 4.48 -7.84
CA PRO A 33 -14.93 4.59 -7.46
C PRO A 33 -14.36 3.22 -7.05
N HIS A 34 -13.11 2.95 -7.43
CA HIS A 34 -12.37 1.71 -7.15
C HIS A 34 -12.94 0.45 -7.81
N GLN A 35 -13.94 0.58 -8.67
CA GLN A 35 -14.48 -0.52 -9.44
C GLN A 35 -13.56 -0.89 -10.60
N GLN A 36 -13.35 -2.20 -10.81
CA GLN A 36 -12.61 -2.68 -11.99
C GLN A 36 -13.43 -2.43 -13.26
N ILE A 37 -12.78 -1.82 -14.24
CA ILE A 37 -13.38 -1.49 -15.54
C ILE A 37 -13.35 -2.74 -16.42
N THR A 38 -14.52 -3.22 -16.82
CA THR A 38 -14.67 -4.35 -17.70
C THR A 38 -15.07 -3.91 -19.11
N GLN A 39 -14.87 -4.79 -20.10
CA GLN A 39 -15.14 -4.50 -21.52
C GLN A 39 -16.58 -4.02 -21.79
N ASN A 40 -17.56 -4.53 -21.06
CA ASN A 40 -18.96 -4.14 -21.21
C ASN A 40 -19.32 -2.78 -20.59
N MET A 41 -18.43 -2.20 -19.78
CA MET A 41 -18.63 -0.90 -19.14
C MET A 41 -18.14 0.27 -20.00
N VAL A 42 -17.49 0.00 -21.12
CA VAL A 42 -16.92 1.01 -22.00
C VAL A 42 -17.28 0.76 -23.45
N LYS A 43 -17.34 1.81 -24.24
CA LYS A 43 -17.48 1.78 -25.70
C LYS A 43 -16.69 2.91 -26.33
N THR A 44 -16.31 2.73 -27.60
CA THR A 44 -15.72 3.80 -28.41
C THR A 44 -16.83 4.56 -29.11
N VAL A 45 -16.75 5.88 -29.10
CA VAL A 45 -17.59 6.77 -29.89
C VAL A 45 -16.69 7.76 -30.65
N GLU A 46 -17.13 8.19 -31.81
CA GLU A 46 -16.44 9.20 -32.59
C GLU A 46 -16.95 10.60 -32.23
N VAL A 47 -16.03 11.51 -31.91
CA VAL A 47 -16.34 12.89 -31.57
C VAL A 47 -15.49 13.84 -32.44
N PRO A 48 -15.95 15.08 -32.70
CA PRO A 48 -15.12 16.06 -33.40
C PRO A 48 -13.78 16.29 -32.68
N ALA A 49 -12.71 16.30 -33.45
CA ALA A 49 -11.37 16.52 -32.92
C ALA A 49 -11.22 17.91 -32.26
N LEU A 50 -11.99 18.89 -32.75
CA LEU A 50 -12.01 20.24 -32.21
C LEU A 50 -12.66 20.27 -30.82
N GLY A 51 -11.89 20.66 -29.80
CA GLY A 51 -12.33 20.74 -28.41
C GLY A 51 -12.13 19.46 -27.58
N ARG A 52 -11.49 18.44 -28.15
CA ARG A 52 -11.08 17.26 -27.39
C ARG A 52 -9.96 17.62 -26.41
N ALA A 53 -10.05 17.14 -25.17
CA ALA A 53 -8.96 17.26 -24.22
C ALA A 53 -7.79 16.30 -24.57
N ASP A 54 -6.56 16.72 -24.33
CA ASP A 54 -5.34 15.93 -24.69
C ASP A 54 -5.21 14.60 -23.96
N ASN A 55 -5.82 14.47 -22.78
CA ASN A 55 -5.72 13.29 -21.92
C ASN A 55 -6.90 12.32 -22.05
N VAL A 56 -7.71 12.45 -23.09
CA VAL A 56 -8.81 11.53 -23.38
C VAL A 56 -8.27 10.19 -23.87
N VAL A 57 -8.84 9.11 -23.35
CA VAL A 57 -8.50 7.75 -23.78
C VAL A 57 -9.24 7.45 -25.09
N ASP A 58 -8.51 6.97 -26.09
CA ASP A 58 -9.00 6.64 -27.43
C ASP A 58 -9.11 5.13 -27.68
N ASP A 59 -8.40 4.30 -26.91
CA ASP A 59 -8.42 2.85 -27.02
C ASP A 59 -8.95 2.21 -25.73
N PRO A 60 -10.05 1.42 -25.79
CA PRO A 60 -10.58 0.70 -24.63
C PRO A 60 -9.58 -0.22 -23.94
N SER A 61 -8.59 -0.75 -24.67
CA SER A 61 -7.57 -1.64 -24.10
C SER A 61 -6.70 -0.96 -23.04
N LEU A 62 -6.61 0.37 -23.07
CA LEU A 62 -5.85 1.16 -22.10
C LEU A 62 -6.55 1.29 -20.74
N VAL A 63 -7.85 1.01 -20.68
CA VAL A 63 -8.68 1.18 -19.47
C VAL A 63 -9.30 -0.13 -18.97
N VAL A 64 -9.56 -1.08 -19.86
CA VAL A 64 -10.11 -2.39 -19.49
C VAL A 64 -9.11 -3.17 -18.64
N GLY A 65 -9.57 -3.69 -17.52
CA GLY A 65 -8.74 -4.35 -16.52
C GLY A 65 -8.18 -3.40 -15.43
N GLY A 66 -8.16 -2.08 -15.69
CA GLY A 66 -7.82 -1.05 -14.70
C GLY A 66 -8.96 -0.80 -13.71
N TYR A 67 -8.73 0.12 -12.79
CA TYR A 67 -9.68 0.50 -11.73
C TYR A 67 -9.99 1.99 -11.82
N SER A 68 -11.25 2.36 -11.59
CA SER A 68 -11.64 3.77 -11.56
C SER A 68 -11.08 4.47 -10.31
N THR A 69 -10.52 5.66 -10.47
CA THR A 69 -10.05 6.50 -9.35
C THR A 69 -11.17 7.35 -8.75
N SER A 70 -12.26 7.55 -9.50
CA SER A 70 -13.41 8.35 -9.11
C SER A 70 -14.67 7.79 -9.78
N ARG A 71 -15.86 8.29 -9.37
CA ARG A 71 -17.10 7.94 -10.07
C ARG A 71 -17.08 8.49 -11.49
N ILE A 72 -17.37 7.60 -12.47
CA ILE A 72 -17.50 7.92 -13.89
C ILE A 72 -18.98 7.72 -14.27
N PHE A 73 -19.63 8.76 -14.75
CA PHE A 73 -21.05 8.66 -15.10
C PHE A 73 -21.26 8.01 -16.47
N ALA A 74 -22.43 7.41 -16.66
CA ALA A 74 -22.83 6.89 -17.98
C ALA A 74 -22.72 7.98 -19.06
N ASN A 75 -22.17 7.60 -20.22
CA ASN A 75 -21.84 8.45 -21.37
C ASN A 75 -20.75 9.53 -21.11
N GLN A 76 -20.08 9.47 -19.96
CA GLN A 76 -18.92 10.34 -19.70
C GLN A 76 -17.71 9.81 -20.46
N THR A 77 -16.95 10.72 -21.08
CA THR A 77 -15.66 10.42 -21.70
C THR A 77 -14.63 10.09 -20.61
N ILE A 78 -13.89 9.01 -20.83
CA ILE A 78 -12.85 8.57 -19.90
C ILE A 78 -11.54 9.28 -20.25
N ILE A 79 -10.92 9.88 -19.22
CA ILE A 79 -9.61 10.50 -19.31
C ILE A 79 -8.58 9.69 -18.48
N GLN A 80 -7.30 9.75 -18.87
CA GLN A 80 -6.24 8.97 -18.23
C GLN A 80 -6.21 9.06 -16.69
N PRO A 81 -6.39 10.24 -16.03
CA PRO A 81 -6.39 10.32 -14.57
C PRO A 81 -7.56 9.60 -13.87
N MET A 82 -8.62 9.23 -14.60
CA MET A 82 -9.75 8.49 -14.04
C MET A 82 -9.49 6.99 -13.90
N VAL A 83 -8.34 6.50 -14.39
CA VAL A 83 -8.04 5.07 -14.43
C VAL A 83 -6.67 4.81 -13.81
N ALA A 84 -6.63 3.92 -12.81
CA ALA A 84 -5.43 3.35 -12.23
C ALA A 84 -5.18 1.96 -12.78
N LYS A 85 -3.93 1.60 -13.05
CA LYS A 85 -3.58 0.26 -13.55
C LYS A 85 -3.66 -0.81 -12.47
N GLN A 86 -3.37 -0.42 -11.24
CA GLN A 86 -3.42 -1.28 -10.07
C GLN A 86 -4.42 -0.72 -9.06
N PHE A 87 -5.00 -1.61 -8.27
CA PHE A 87 -6.03 -1.23 -7.30
C PHE A 87 -5.51 -0.30 -6.20
N ASP A 88 -4.28 -0.51 -5.75
CA ASP A 88 -3.61 0.30 -4.73
C ASP A 88 -3.24 1.72 -5.21
N GLU A 89 -3.20 1.96 -6.52
CA GLU A 89 -3.00 3.30 -7.09
C GLU A 89 -4.25 4.20 -6.97
N THR A 90 -5.40 3.65 -6.58
CA THR A 90 -6.66 4.41 -6.44
C THR A 90 -6.74 5.26 -5.18
N GLY A 91 -5.65 5.33 -4.39
CA GLY A 91 -5.52 6.11 -3.17
C GLY A 91 -5.97 5.38 -1.90
N ALA A 92 -6.02 6.12 -0.77
CA ALA A 92 -6.31 5.53 0.54
C ALA A 92 -7.65 4.78 0.60
N SER A 93 -8.67 5.25 -0.10
CA SER A 93 -9.98 4.59 -0.16
C SER A 93 -9.91 3.24 -0.89
N GLY A 94 -9.14 3.16 -1.98
CA GLY A 94 -8.88 1.91 -2.69
C GLY A 94 -8.09 0.92 -1.85
N LEU A 95 -7.05 1.41 -1.17
CA LEU A 95 -6.31 0.60 -0.21
C LEU A 95 -7.20 0.02 0.89
N ALA A 96 -8.15 0.81 1.42
CA ALA A 96 -9.11 0.33 2.43
C ALA A 96 -9.97 -0.83 1.92
N LEU A 97 -10.41 -0.79 0.65
CA LEU A 97 -11.17 -1.89 0.04
C LEU A 97 -10.33 -3.15 -0.21
N SER A 98 -9.00 -3.04 -0.23
CA SER A 98 -8.10 -4.20 -0.35
C SER A 98 -7.89 -4.95 0.97
N ILE A 99 -8.43 -4.45 2.09
CA ILE A 99 -8.36 -5.12 3.39
C ILE A 99 -9.34 -6.31 3.39
N PRO A 100 -8.86 -7.55 3.63
CA PRO A 100 -9.65 -8.75 3.36
C PRO A 100 -10.77 -9.02 4.37
N LYS A 101 -10.79 -8.32 5.52
CA LYS A 101 -11.77 -8.52 6.60
C LYS A 101 -12.18 -7.20 7.22
N GLU A 102 -13.45 -7.07 7.56
CA GLU A 102 -14.02 -5.83 8.12
C GLU A 102 -13.47 -5.44 9.50
N ASP A 103 -12.98 -6.41 10.28
CA ASP A 103 -12.40 -6.18 11.61
C ASP A 103 -10.92 -5.77 11.56
N LEU A 104 -10.26 -5.89 10.40
CA LEU A 104 -8.86 -5.53 10.22
C LEU A 104 -8.68 -4.06 9.84
N ARG A 105 -7.50 -3.55 10.15
CA ARG A 105 -7.01 -2.22 9.78
C ARG A 105 -5.57 -2.34 9.29
N ALA A 106 -5.22 -1.58 8.27
CA ALA A 106 -3.83 -1.41 7.85
C ALA A 106 -3.23 -0.27 8.68
N ILE A 107 -2.22 -0.59 9.48
CA ILE A 107 -1.58 0.37 10.38
C ILE A 107 -0.09 0.33 10.15
N SER A 108 0.50 1.52 9.92
CA SER A 108 1.94 1.65 9.67
C SER A 108 2.70 1.95 10.95
N PHE A 109 3.86 1.28 11.08
CA PHE A 109 4.81 1.45 12.16
C PHE A 109 6.18 1.79 11.59
N PRO A 110 6.95 2.67 12.25
CA PRO A 110 8.33 2.93 11.84
C PRO A 110 9.18 1.68 12.05
N THR A 111 10.15 1.45 11.17
CA THR A 111 11.08 0.33 11.31
C THR A 111 12.33 0.60 10.46
N ASP A 112 13.25 -0.33 10.44
CA ASP A 112 14.44 -0.31 9.60
C ASP A 112 14.72 -1.69 8.99
N ASN A 113 15.74 -1.77 8.15
CA ASN A 113 16.10 -3.02 7.49
C ASN A 113 16.50 -4.12 8.48
N ALA A 114 17.23 -3.78 9.55
CA ALA A 114 17.70 -4.77 10.53
C ALA A 114 16.52 -5.43 11.27
N ASN A 115 15.51 -4.64 11.62
CA ASN A 115 14.31 -5.11 12.30
C ASN A 115 13.28 -5.77 11.37
N CYS A 116 13.46 -5.69 10.04
CA CYS A 116 12.61 -6.27 9.01
C CYS A 116 13.34 -7.30 8.14
N VAL A 117 14.04 -8.24 8.77
CA VAL A 117 14.72 -9.35 8.07
C VAL A 117 15.60 -8.81 6.93
N ASN A 118 16.46 -7.84 7.24
CA ASN A 118 17.35 -7.18 6.29
C ASN A 118 16.64 -6.59 5.06
N GLY A 119 15.44 -6.03 5.25
CA GLY A 119 14.67 -5.42 4.16
C GLY A 119 13.98 -6.40 3.21
N GLN A 120 13.92 -7.69 3.56
CA GLN A 120 13.33 -8.73 2.69
C GLN A 120 11.81 -8.87 2.84
N VAL A 121 11.22 -8.28 3.88
CA VAL A 121 9.77 -8.35 4.13
C VAL A 121 9.01 -7.57 3.07
N LYS A 122 7.98 -8.19 2.48
CA LYS A 122 7.16 -7.65 1.40
C LYS A 122 5.66 -7.76 1.71
N LYS A 123 4.84 -7.07 0.92
CA LYS A 123 3.39 -7.20 0.95
C LYS A 123 2.96 -8.65 0.77
N GLY A 124 2.08 -9.13 1.64
CA GLY A 124 1.56 -10.51 1.65
C GLY A 124 2.37 -11.49 2.50
N ASP A 125 3.57 -11.11 2.94
CA ASP A 125 4.33 -11.92 3.89
C ASP A 125 3.64 -11.95 5.25
N ARG A 126 4.05 -12.91 6.08
CA ARG A 126 3.59 -13.01 7.47
C ARG A 126 4.77 -12.86 8.42
N VAL A 127 4.53 -12.13 9.50
CA VAL A 127 5.58 -11.85 10.49
C VAL A 127 5.08 -12.13 11.90
N ASP A 128 6.03 -12.53 12.75
CA ASP A 128 5.86 -12.55 14.20
C ASP A 128 6.46 -11.27 14.79
N ILE A 129 5.78 -10.67 15.74
CA ILE A 129 6.18 -9.42 16.38
C ILE A 129 6.84 -9.73 17.71
N ILE A 130 8.11 -9.38 17.83
CA ILE A 130 8.94 -9.57 19.01
C ILE A 130 9.21 -8.22 19.64
N VAL A 131 8.98 -8.12 20.94
CA VAL A 131 9.20 -6.87 21.70
C VAL A 131 10.18 -7.12 22.84
N THR A 132 11.13 -6.20 23.00
CA THR A 132 11.98 -6.10 24.16
C THR A 132 11.57 -4.88 24.97
N LEU A 133 10.89 -5.10 26.09
CA LEU A 133 10.53 -4.02 27.01
C LEU A 133 11.75 -3.53 27.76
N HIS A 134 11.89 -2.22 27.89
CA HIS A 134 12.97 -1.60 28.64
C HIS A 134 12.82 -1.85 30.15
N SER A 135 13.93 -1.86 30.86
CA SER A 135 13.95 -2.22 32.28
C SER A 135 13.21 -1.26 33.21
N ASP A 136 13.09 0.01 32.83
CA ASP A 136 12.36 1.05 33.55
C ASP A 136 10.85 0.89 33.47
N VAL A 137 10.34 0.17 32.46
CA VAL A 137 8.92 -0.13 32.26
C VAL A 137 8.49 -1.38 33.00
N VAL A 138 9.40 -2.31 33.25
CA VAL A 138 9.11 -3.58 33.91
C VAL A 138 9.02 -3.36 35.41
N GLY A 139 7.78 -3.25 35.93
CA GLY A 139 7.54 -3.09 37.36
C GLY A 139 8.04 -4.27 38.21
N GLY A 140 8.24 -4.05 39.53
CA GLY A 140 8.60 -5.12 40.49
C GLY A 140 10.06 -5.09 40.96
N GLY A 141 10.80 -4.00 40.74
CA GLY A 141 12.15 -3.82 41.31
C GLY A 141 13.27 -4.58 40.59
N ALA A 142 12.94 -5.33 39.55
CA ALA A 142 13.91 -5.97 38.67
C ALA A 142 14.21 -5.06 37.49
N ASN A 143 15.31 -4.36 37.52
CA ASN A 143 15.83 -3.52 36.43
C ASN A 143 16.31 -4.43 35.27
N THR A 144 15.40 -5.22 34.69
CA THR A 144 15.73 -6.31 33.77
C THR A 144 14.82 -6.24 32.55
N PRO A 145 15.35 -6.04 31.33
CA PRO A 145 14.53 -6.07 30.12
C PRO A 145 13.90 -7.44 29.90
N ILE A 146 12.72 -7.46 29.32
CA ILE A 146 11.97 -8.68 28.98
C ILE A 146 11.72 -8.70 27.48
N THR A 147 12.16 -9.77 26.82
CA THR A 147 11.88 -10.01 25.39
C THR A 147 10.83 -11.09 25.24
N LYS A 148 9.79 -10.81 24.43
CA LYS A 148 8.72 -11.75 24.15
C LYS A 148 8.09 -11.52 22.79
N THR A 149 7.68 -12.62 22.13
CA THR A 149 6.78 -12.54 20.96
C THR A 149 5.37 -12.22 21.45
N ILE A 150 4.81 -11.11 21.00
CA ILE A 150 3.49 -10.61 21.44
C ILE A 150 2.37 -10.96 20.46
N LEU A 151 2.65 -10.97 19.15
CA LEU A 151 1.74 -11.39 18.10
C LEU A 151 2.47 -12.31 17.13
N GLN A 152 1.74 -13.25 16.56
CA GLN A 152 2.27 -14.21 15.59
C GLN A 152 1.42 -14.25 14.34
N ASN A 153 2.06 -14.59 13.22
CA ASN A 153 1.41 -14.82 11.93
C ASN A 153 0.59 -13.60 11.44
N VAL A 154 1.11 -12.39 11.68
CA VAL A 154 0.51 -11.12 11.25
C VAL A 154 0.83 -10.88 9.78
N GLU A 155 -0.19 -10.55 8.99
CA GLU A 155 -0.03 -10.27 7.56
C GLU A 155 0.51 -8.85 7.32
N VAL A 156 1.50 -8.76 6.44
CA VAL A 156 2.09 -7.50 6.00
C VAL A 156 1.26 -6.93 4.85
N PHE A 157 0.65 -5.79 5.08
CA PHE A 157 -0.10 -5.05 4.07
C PHE A 157 0.81 -4.35 3.06
N GLY A 158 1.99 -3.93 3.50
CA GLY A 158 3.01 -3.32 2.66
C GLY A 158 4.19 -2.80 3.46
N THR A 159 5.22 -2.41 2.74
CA THR A 159 6.40 -1.74 3.29
C THR A 159 6.65 -0.45 2.53
N SER A 160 7.16 0.58 3.20
CA SER A 160 7.54 1.84 2.58
C SER A 160 8.99 2.16 2.92
N GLY A 161 9.72 2.66 1.95
CA GLY A 161 11.08 3.10 2.12
C GLY A 161 11.47 4.08 1.04
N GLY A 162 12.24 5.10 1.39
CA GLY A 162 12.75 6.11 0.47
C GLY A 162 14.19 5.78 0.08
N GLY A 163 14.47 5.76 -1.21
CA GLY A 163 15.80 5.68 -1.76
C GLY A 163 15.85 4.81 -3.01
N ASN A 164 16.52 5.31 -4.04
CA ASN A 164 16.95 4.49 -5.16
C ASN A 164 17.69 3.28 -4.59
N GLY A 165 17.22 2.09 -4.91
CA GLY A 165 17.86 0.85 -4.48
C GLY A 165 19.38 0.98 -4.68
N SER A 166 20.14 0.68 -3.66
CA SER A 166 21.54 0.34 -3.83
C SER A 166 21.62 -0.75 -4.90
N ASP A 167 22.70 -0.80 -5.65
CA ASP A 167 22.98 -1.73 -6.74
C ASP A 167 22.67 -3.22 -6.41
N ASP A 168 22.44 -3.54 -5.16
CA ASP A 168 22.11 -4.89 -4.63
C ASP A 168 20.59 -5.18 -4.56
N GLY A 169 19.70 -4.32 -5.07
CA GLY A 169 18.26 -4.59 -5.16
C GLY A 169 17.51 -4.64 -3.81
N GLN A 170 18.12 -4.22 -2.71
CA GLN A 170 17.48 -4.14 -1.39
C GLN A 170 16.77 -2.79 -1.21
N ALA A 171 15.46 -2.85 -0.94
CA ALA A 171 14.70 -1.68 -0.56
C ALA A 171 15.12 -1.20 0.85
N ASN A 172 15.37 0.10 1.00
CA ASN A 172 15.60 0.67 2.33
C ASN A 172 14.23 0.87 3.02
N ILE A 173 13.82 -0.08 3.85
CA ILE A 173 12.56 -0.04 4.57
C ILE A 173 12.64 1.00 5.70
N THR A 174 11.67 1.91 5.73
CA THR A 174 11.51 2.91 6.81
C THR A 174 10.20 2.75 7.59
N SER A 175 9.24 2.02 7.02
CA SER A 175 8.01 1.66 7.71
C SER A 175 7.44 0.34 7.21
N ILE A 176 6.68 -0.32 8.06
CA ILE A 176 5.91 -1.53 7.77
C ILE A 176 4.44 -1.29 8.09
N ALA A 177 3.56 -1.63 7.16
CA ALA A 177 2.12 -1.61 7.37
C ALA A 177 1.62 -3.04 7.63
N LEU A 178 0.90 -3.22 8.72
CA LEU A 178 0.39 -4.52 9.18
C LEU A 178 -1.13 -4.55 9.16
N LEU A 179 -1.71 -5.70 8.87
CA LEU A 179 -3.14 -5.97 9.03
C LEU A 179 -3.42 -6.45 10.45
N LEU A 180 -4.04 -5.59 11.24
CA LEU A 180 -4.32 -5.81 12.67
C LEU A 180 -5.77 -5.49 12.98
N ASN A 181 -6.40 -6.23 13.91
CA ASN A 181 -7.61 -5.72 14.55
C ASN A 181 -7.27 -4.59 15.54
N LEU A 182 -8.27 -3.84 15.99
CA LEU A 182 -8.02 -2.66 16.83
C LEU A 182 -7.29 -3.00 18.12
N ASN A 183 -7.64 -4.12 18.78
CA ASN A 183 -6.95 -4.54 20.01
C ASN A 183 -5.48 -4.88 19.76
N GLN A 184 -5.18 -5.61 18.68
CA GLN A 184 -3.80 -5.91 18.29
C GLN A 184 -3.03 -4.62 17.93
N ALA A 185 -3.69 -3.67 17.27
CA ALA A 185 -3.10 -2.37 16.91
C ALA A 185 -2.69 -1.57 18.14
N GLU A 186 -3.54 -1.53 19.17
CA GLU A 186 -3.26 -0.88 20.44
C GLU A 186 -2.08 -1.53 21.17
N ILE A 187 -2.04 -2.87 21.20
CA ILE A 187 -0.93 -3.64 21.77
C ILE A 187 0.40 -3.27 21.08
N VAL A 188 0.44 -3.32 19.74
CA VAL A 188 1.67 -3.02 18.99
C VAL A 188 2.06 -1.55 19.15
N LYS A 189 1.08 -0.64 19.09
CA LYS A 189 1.35 0.79 19.27
C LYS A 189 1.92 1.09 20.66
N HIS A 190 1.38 0.45 21.70
CA HIS A 190 1.93 0.59 23.05
C HIS A 190 3.34 0.00 23.15
N ALA A 191 3.58 -1.17 22.55
CA ALA A 191 4.89 -1.80 22.52
C ALA A 191 5.98 -0.87 21.94
N TYR A 192 5.68 -0.15 20.87
CA TYR A 192 6.58 0.87 20.28
C TYR A 192 6.88 2.06 21.22
N THR A 193 6.00 2.30 22.19
CA THR A 193 6.19 3.40 23.14
C THR A 193 7.12 3.01 24.28
N VAL A 194 7.14 1.72 24.65
CA VAL A 194 7.79 1.24 25.89
C VAL A 194 8.93 0.26 25.63
N GLY A 195 9.24 -0.06 24.38
CA GLY A 195 10.29 -1.03 24.05
C GLY A 195 10.70 -1.01 22.59
N ASP A 196 11.63 -1.88 22.25
CA ASP A 196 12.11 -2.11 20.90
C ASP A 196 11.29 -3.21 20.22
N VAL A 197 10.84 -2.96 18.98
CA VAL A 197 10.04 -3.88 18.20
C VAL A 197 10.83 -4.43 17.02
N SER A 198 10.81 -5.75 16.84
CA SER A 198 11.44 -6.44 15.73
C SER A 198 10.45 -7.42 15.09
N TYR A 199 10.67 -7.72 13.82
CA TYR A 199 9.84 -8.62 13.03
C TYR A 199 10.62 -9.87 12.62
N ALA A 200 10.03 -11.03 12.87
CA ALA A 200 10.54 -12.31 12.37
C ALA A 200 9.63 -12.79 11.24
N LEU A 201 10.21 -13.14 10.10
CA LEU A 201 9.45 -13.69 8.96
C LEU A 201 8.90 -15.06 9.33
N ALA A 202 7.59 -15.22 9.23
CA ALA A 202 6.90 -16.48 9.47
C ALA A 202 6.55 -17.19 8.16
N PRO A 203 6.65 -18.52 8.06
CA PRO A 203 6.16 -19.24 6.89
C PRO A 203 4.62 -19.12 6.79
N GLY A 204 4.08 -19.05 5.55
CA GLY A 204 2.65 -18.79 5.32
C GLY A 204 1.68 -19.80 5.95
N ASN A 205 2.18 -20.99 6.32
CA ASN A 205 1.45 -22.04 7.01
C ASN A 205 1.90 -22.23 8.46
N SER A 206 2.51 -21.20 9.09
CA SER A 206 3.02 -21.29 10.44
C SER A 206 1.89 -21.52 11.46
N VAL A 207 2.16 -22.41 12.42
CA VAL A 207 1.31 -22.62 13.60
C VAL A 207 1.81 -21.70 14.70
N THR A 208 0.89 -21.04 15.40
CA THR A 208 1.25 -20.22 16.57
C THR A 208 1.88 -21.07 17.66
N ALA A 209 3.04 -20.65 18.14
CA ALA A 209 3.77 -21.33 19.21
C ALA A 209 3.65 -20.55 20.52
N LYS A 210 3.48 -21.26 21.62
CA LYS A 210 3.50 -20.62 22.95
C LYS A 210 4.95 -20.29 23.31
N THR A 211 5.24 -19.00 23.53
CA THR A 211 6.54 -18.52 24.01
C THR A 211 6.43 -18.02 25.45
N ASN A 212 7.44 -18.34 26.27
CA ASN A 212 7.47 -17.88 27.65
C ASN A 212 8.14 -16.50 27.80
N GLY A 213 8.86 -16.06 26.76
CA GLY A 213 9.73 -14.87 26.81
C GLY A 213 11.02 -15.14 27.59
N TYR A 214 11.91 -14.16 27.54
CA TYR A 214 13.20 -14.22 28.22
C TYR A 214 13.49 -12.94 28.99
N THR A 215 14.02 -13.11 30.21
CA THR A 215 14.64 -12.05 31.01
C THR A 215 16.14 -12.32 31.09
N ASN A 216 16.93 -11.38 31.60
CA ASN A 216 18.36 -11.60 31.85
C ASN A 216 18.57 -12.86 32.72
N THR A 217 17.80 -13.02 33.79
CA THR A 217 17.93 -14.18 34.69
C THR A 217 17.62 -15.49 33.98
N THR A 218 16.52 -15.56 33.18
CA THR A 218 16.17 -16.78 32.46
C THR A 218 17.18 -17.12 31.37
N LEU A 219 17.72 -16.12 30.68
CA LEU A 219 18.76 -16.29 29.67
C LEU A 219 20.06 -16.80 30.27
N LEU A 220 20.51 -16.16 31.35
CA LEU A 220 21.75 -16.52 32.07
C LEU A 220 21.66 -17.96 32.61
N ASN A 221 20.55 -18.32 33.24
CA ASN A 221 20.35 -19.67 33.79
C ASN A 221 20.31 -20.73 32.68
N LYS A 222 19.63 -20.43 31.55
CA LYS A 222 19.47 -21.39 30.46
C LYS A 222 20.80 -21.72 29.76
N PHE A 223 21.68 -20.73 29.61
CA PHE A 223 22.93 -20.88 28.86
C PHE A 223 24.17 -20.93 29.74
N GLY A 224 24.02 -21.01 31.08
CA GLY A 224 25.13 -21.18 32.03
C GLY A 224 26.08 -19.98 32.14
N PHE A 225 25.61 -18.77 31.83
CA PHE A 225 26.43 -17.59 32.07
C PHE A 225 26.62 -17.34 33.55
N VAL A 226 27.88 -17.22 34.00
CA VAL A 226 28.21 -16.91 35.38
C VAL A 226 28.11 -15.39 35.59
N VAL A 227 27.18 -14.94 36.42
CA VAL A 227 27.12 -13.54 36.85
C VAL A 227 28.21 -13.33 37.90
N LYS A 228 29.26 -12.57 37.59
CA LYS A 228 30.15 -12.04 38.62
C LYS A 228 29.32 -11.13 39.55
N LYS A 229 29.10 -11.54 40.80
CA LYS A 229 28.60 -10.61 41.84
C LYS A 229 29.57 -9.44 41.89
N GLN A 230 29.12 -8.23 41.56
CA GLN A 230 29.87 -7.02 41.88
C GLN A 230 30.08 -7.03 43.39
N GLY A 231 31.34 -7.07 43.79
CA GLY A 231 31.69 -7.12 45.19
C GLY A 231 31.15 -5.89 45.91
N GLN A 232 30.56 -6.14 47.06
CA GLN A 232 30.35 -5.14 48.08
C GLN A 232 31.75 -4.59 48.44
N GLN A 233 31.97 -3.33 48.13
CA GLN A 233 32.99 -2.51 48.82
C GLN A 233 32.31 -1.81 49.97
#